data_087b8f6c7d88a1b6d1a09e6436767ec0
#
_entry.id   087b8f6c7d88a1b6d1a09e6436767ec0
#
_cell.length_a   1.000
_cell.length_b   1.000
_cell.length_c   1.000
_cell.angle_alpha   90.00
_cell.angle_beta   90.00
_cell.angle_gamma   90.00
#
_symmetry.space_group_name_H-M   'P 1'
#
loop_
_entity.id
_entity.type
_entity.pdbx_description
1 polymer ?
#
loop_
_entity_poly.entity_id
_entity_poly.type
_entity_poly.pdbx_seq_one_letter_code
_entity_poly.pdbx_strand_id
1 'polypeptide(L)'
;SVDKYHWFDIRPADDDVAAQLESIKASIEQQRHSFDLAFEEKRKKLTQGDELPAGVLKMVKVYLAVKRRLQPGDKMAGRHGNKGVVSKIVPVEDMPHMADGTPVDIVLNPLGVPSRMNVGQVLEVHLGWAGKGIGQRIDEMLQAEEGASRIRKYLDDLYNATGRKEDISKLGDEQLLEMAGKMAGGVPFATPVFDGASEEEIFAMLKLAYPEDVAKIKGLTSTRTQAWLYDGRTGDAFERPTTIGYMH
;
A
#
# COMPACT_ATOMS: atom_id res chain seq x y z
N SER A 1 -35.92 -23.07 -9.98
CA SER A 1 -35.57 -21.94 -10.83
C SER A 1 -36.75 -21.59 -11.71
N VAL A 2 -37.16 -20.34 -11.72
CA VAL A 2 -38.29 -19.77 -12.44
C VAL A 2 -38.18 -19.97 -13.97
N ASP A 3 -36.95 -20.07 -14.47
CA ASP A 3 -36.64 -20.22 -15.89
C ASP A 3 -37.10 -21.58 -16.51
N LYS A 4 -37.52 -22.54 -15.68
CA LYS A 4 -37.97 -23.84 -16.16
C LYS A 4 -39.48 -23.88 -16.49
N TYR A 5 -40.22 -22.83 -16.15
CA TYR A 5 -41.66 -22.77 -16.38
C TYR A 5 -41.99 -21.69 -17.38
N HIS A 6 -42.76 -22.04 -18.43
CA HIS A 6 -43.31 -21.09 -19.37
C HIS A 6 -44.48 -20.34 -18.73
N TRP A 7 -44.20 -19.45 -17.77
CA TRP A 7 -45.20 -18.72 -16.99
C TRP A 7 -46.11 -17.81 -17.88
N PHE A 8 -45.65 -17.48 -19.08
CA PHE A 8 -46.46 -16.77 -20.07
C PHE A 8 -47.63 -17.59 -20.62
N ASP A 9 -47.63 -18.91 -20.45
CA ASP A 9 -48.69 -19.80 -20.93
C ASP A 9 -49.74 -20.07 -19.86
N ILE A 10 -49.59 -19.51 -18.65
CA ILE A 10 -50.52 -19.63 -17.55
C ILE A 10 -51.77 -18.81 -17.88
N ARG A 11 -52.95 -19.47 -17.93
CA ARG A 11 -54.27 -18.82 -18.09
C ARG A 11 -54.96 -18.78 -16.73
N PRO A 12 -54.95 -17.64 -16.03
CA PRO A 12 -55.75 -17.48 -14.80
C PRO A 12 -57.24 -17.49 -15.10
N ALA A 13 -58.01 -17.93 -14.13
CA ALA A 13 -59.47 -17.97 -14.22
C ALA A 13 -60.12 -16.59 -14.00
N ASP A 14 -59.36 -15.61 -13.55
CA ASP A 14 -59.77 -14.25 -13.25
C ASP A 14 -59.31 -13.30 -14.38
N ASP A 15 -60.26 -12.60 -14.98
CA ASP A 15 -59.99 -11.69 -16.11
C ASP A 15 -59.11 -10.51 -15.74
N ASP A 16 -59.17 -9.99 -14.50
CA ASP A 16 -58.32 -8.91 -14.02
C ASP A 16 -56.86 -9.34 -13.88
N VAL A 17 -56.63 -10.54 -13.41
CA VAL A 17 -55.29 -11.14 -13.30
C VAL A 17 -54.71 -11.45 -14.69
N ALA A 18 -55.55 -11.88 -15.63
CA ALA A 18 -55.16 -12.09 -17.02
C ALA A 18 -54.65 -10.78 -17.69
N ALA A 19 -55.40 -9.70 -17.52
CA ALA A 19 -55.03 -8.40 -18.02
C ALA A 19 -53.71 -7.87 -17.41
N GLN A 20 -53.47 -8.07 -16.12
CA GLN A 20 -52.20 -7.73 -15.46
C GLN A 20 -51.03 -8.52 -16.01
N LEU A 21 -51.18 -9.86 -16.20
CA LEU A 21 -50.16 -10.71 -16.79
C LEU A 21 -49.82 -10.29 -18.23
N GLU A 22 -50.79 -9.91 -19.01
CA GLU A 22 -50.57 -9.43 -20.39
C GLU A 22 -49.82 -8.09 -20.42
N SER A 23 -50.15 -7.18 -19.51
CA SER A 23 -49.43 -5.92 -19.35
C SER A 23 -48.00 -6.10 -18.91
N ILE A 24 -47.71 -7.06 -17.97
CA ILE A 24 -46.35 -7.41 -17.53
C ILE A 24 -45.57 -8.04 -18.67
N LYS A 25 -46.21 -8.92 -19.47
CA LYS A 25 -45.57 -9.53 -20.65
C LYS A 25 -45.15 -8.47 -21.65
N ALA A 26 -46.04 -7.54 -22.00
CA ALA A 26 -45.74 -6.43 -22.91
C ALA A 26 -44.60 -5.55 -22.37
N SER A 27 -44.59 -5.25 -21.06
CA SER A 27 -43.53 -4.47 -20.43
C SER A 27 -42.16 -5.18 -20.51
N ILE A 28 -42.12 -6.50 -20.26
CA ILE A 28 -40.90 -7.27 -20.37
C ILE A 28 -40.40 -7.36 -21.80
N GLU A 29 -41.29 -7.55 -22.78
CA GLU A 29 -40.91 -7.56 -24.19
C GLU A 29 -40.37 -6.19 -24.64
N GLN A 30 -40.96 -5.12 -24.19
CA GLN A 30 -40.46 -3.75 -24.45
C GLN A 30 -39.09 -3.53 -23.82
N GLN A 31 -38.87 -3.99 -22.58
CA GLN A 31 -37.58 -3.88 -21.93
C GLN A 31 -36.51 -4.72 -22.63
N ARG A 32 -36.83 -5.96 -23.01
CA ARG A 32 -35.92 -6.80 -23.80
C ARG A 32 -35.50 -6.10 -25.09
N HIS A 33 -36.45 -5.60 -25.83
CA HIS A 33 -36.17 -4.91 -27.09
C HIS A 33 -35.26 -3.68 -26.88
N SER A 34 -35.52 -2.87 -25.82
CA SER A 34 -34.67 -1.72 -25.51
C SER A 34 -33.22 -2.15 -25.10
N PHE A 35 -33.11 -3.25 -24.37
CA PHE A 35 -31.79 -3.82 -24.02
C PHE A 35 -31.03 -4.35 -25.25
N ASP A 36 -31.72 -5.02 -26.14
CA ASP A 36 -31.10 -5.58 -27.37
C ASP A 36 -30.61 -4.44 -28.28
N LEU A 37 -31.37 -3.36 -28.43
CA LEU A 37 -30.94 -2.16 -29.15
C LEU A 37 -29.72 -1.51 -28.52
N ALA A 38 -29.75 -1.30 -27.21
CA ALA A 38 -28.62 -0.72 -26.47
C ALA A 38 -27.36 -1.63 -26.53
N PHE A 39 -27.54 -2.94 -26.47
CA PHE A 39 -26.45 -3.90 -26.60
C PHE A 39 -25.85 -3.89 -28.01
N GLU A 40 -26.70 -3.84 -29.05
CA GLU A 40 -26.23 -3.77 -30.44
C GLU A 40 -25.49 -2.47 -30.72
N GLU A 41 -25.98 -1.33 -30.23
CA GLU A 41 -25.23 -0.07 -30.34
C GLU A 41 -23.87 -0.12 -29.64
N LYS A 42 -23.84 -0.67 -28.44
CA LYS A 42 -22.59 -0.81 -27.69
C LYS A 42 -21.62 -1.76 -28.36
N ARG A 43 -22.12 -2.90 -28.86
CA ARG A 43 -21.33 -3.87 -29.65
C ARG A 43 -20.76 -3.22 -30.91
N LYS A 44 -21.60 -2.45 -31.64
CA LYS A 44 -21.20 -1.75 -32.84
C LYS A 44 -20.10 -0.71 -32.57
N LYS A 45 -20.23 0.07 -31.49
CA LYS A 45 -19.20 1.02 -31.06
C LYS A 45 -17.88 0.34 -30.68
N LEU A 46 -17.94 -0.82 -30.03
CA LEU A 46 -16.74 -1.58 -29.64
C LEU A 46 -16.08 -2.27 -30.83
N THR A 47 -16.85 -2.74 -31.81
CA THR A 47 -16.32 -3.46 -32.99
C THR A 47 -15.89 -2.53 -34.12
N GLN A 48 -16.47 -1.32 -34.22
CA GLN A 48 -16.05 -0.34 -35.24
C GLN A 48 -14.69 0.30 -34.96
N GLY A 49 -14.18 0.19 -33.70
CA GLY A 49 -12.92 0.82 -33.30
C GLY A 49 -12.98 2.36 -33.31
N ASP A 50 -11.87 2.99 -33.03
CA ASP A 50 -11.74 4.45 -33.08
C ASP A 50 -11.88 4.93 -34.54
N GLU A 51 -12.56 6.07 -34.76
CA GLU A 51 -12.59 6.74 -36.06
C GLU A 51 -11.17 7.19 -36.42
N LEU A 52 -10.56 6.47 -37.34
CA LEU A 52 -9.21 6.78 -37.82
C LEU A 52 -9.29 7.85 -38.93
N PRO A 53 -8.34 8.78 -38.98
CA PRO A 53 -8.25 9.75 -40.07
C PRO A 53 -8.17 9.09 -41.43
N ALA A 54 -8.62 9.76 -42.49
CA ALA A 54 -8.57 9.23 -43.84
C ALA A 54 -7.14 8.84 -44.23
N GLY A 55 -6.98 7.62 -44.76
CA GLY A 55 -5.68 7.06 -45.15
C GLY A 55 -4.93 6.31 -44.04
N VAL A 56 -5.47 6.28 -42.79
CA VAL A 56 -4.87 5.50 -41.70
C VAL A 56 -5.60 4.17 -41.54
N LEU A 57 -4.88 3.06 -41.72
CA LEU A 57 -5.44 1.71 -41.61
C LEU A 57 -5.49 1.23 -40.15
N LYS A 58 -4.49 1.62 -39.32
CA LYS A 58 -4.38 1.21 -37.94
C LYS A 58 -3.51 2.21 -37.18
N MET A 59 -3.91 2.50 -35.94
CA MET A 59 -3.10 3.29 -35.01
C MET A 59 -2.54 2.36 -33.94
N VAL A 60 -1.24 2.44 -33.69
CA VAL A 60 -0.56 1.69 -32.64
C VAL A 60 0.06 2.69 -31.66
N LYS A 61 -0.31 2.59 -30.38
CA LYS A 61 0.34 3.34 -29.29
C LYS A 61 1.45 2.48 -28.71
N VAL A 62 2.68 2.97 -28.80
CA VAL A 62 3.84 2.31 -28.21
C VAL A 62 4.27 3.11 -27.00
N TYR A 63 4.31 2.45 -25.86
CA TYR A 63 4.79 3.04 -24.61
C TYR A 63 6.26 2.63 -24.43
N LEU A 64 7.13 3.64 -24.33
CA LEU A 64 8.55 3.43 -24.11
C LEU A 64 8.87 3.76 -22.66
N ALA A 65 9.49 2.83 -21.94
CA ALA A 65 10.04 3.03 -20.61
C ALA A 65 11.54 3.30 -20.72
N VAL A 66 11.99 4.46 -20.27
CA VAL A 66 13.41 4.84 -20.23
C VAL A 66 13.83 5.07 -18.80
N LYS A 67 14.80 4.29 -18.32
CA LYS A 67 15.40 4.46 -16.99
C LYS A 67 16.50 5.52 -17.09
N ARG A 68 16.30 6.66 -16.43
CA ARG A 68 17.29 7.73 -16.33
C ARG A 68 17.89 7.73 -14.93
N ARG A 69 19.20 7.99 -14.84
CA ARG A 69 19.86 8.19 -13.55
C ARG A 69 19.52 9.55 -12.99
N LEU A 70 19.36 9.62 -11.67
CA LEU A 70 19.18 10.87 -10.94
C LEU A 70 20.44 11.72 -11.07
N GLN A 71 20.28 13.01 -11.31
CA GLN A 71 21.38 13.96 -11.47
C GLN A 71 21.19 15.16 -10.53
N PRO A 72 22.28 15.86 -10.13
CA PRO A 72 22.15 17.12 -9.42
C PRO A 72 21.34 18.13 -10.25
N GLY A 73 20.39 18.82 -9.60
CA GLY A 73 19.43 19.69 -10.26
C GLY A 73 18.06 19.04 -10.52
N ASP A 74 17.94 17.73 -10.46
CA ASP A 74 16.65 17.06 -10.60
C ASP A 74 15.76 17.36 -9.40
N LYS A 75 14.46 17.50 -9.65
CA LYS A 75 13.47 17.78 -8.62
C LYS A 75 12.88 16.47 -8.07
N MET A 76 12.94 16.33 -6.77
CA MET A 76 12.31 15.23 -6.03
C MET A 76 11.25 15.75 -5.06
N ALA A 77 10.24 14.95 -4.79
CA ALA A 77 9.18 15.27 -3.84
C ALA A 77 8.62 14.02 -3.20
N GLY A 78 8.23 14.14 -1.94
CA GLY A 78 7.38 13.13 -1.28
C GLY A 78 5.90 13.48 -1.39
N ARG A 79 5.08 12.77 -0.60
CA ARG A 79 3.61 12.92 -0.59
C ARG A 79 3.08 14.07 0.27
N HIS A 80 3.94 14.79 0.99
CA HIS A 80 3.56 15.81 1.97
C HIS A 80 3.94 17.25 1.54
N GLY A 81 4.06 17.51 0.24
CA GLY A 81 4.49 18.82 -0.26
C GLY A 81 5.96 19.15 0.01
N ASN A 82 6.74 18.16 0.42
CA ASN A 82 8.18 18.26 0.69
C ASN A 82 8.98 18.12 -0.60
N LYS A 83 8.92 19.15 -1.44
CA LYS A 83 9.68 19.22 -2.69
C LYS A 83 11.08 19.74 -2.44
N GLY A 84 12.03 19.18 -3.16
CA GLY A 84 13.43 19.60 -3.12
C GLY A 84 14.15 19.35 -4.43
N VAL A 85 15.33 19.92 -4.57
CA VAL A 85 16.23 19.72 -5.71
C VAL A 85 17.44 18.97 -5.21
N VAL A 86 17.87 17.95 -5.96
CA VAL A 86 19.08 17.21 -5.66
C VAL A 86 20.29 18.13 -5.76
N SER A 87 20.97 18.38 -4.65
CA SER A 87 22.12 19.27 -4.59
C SER A 87 23.43 18.54 -4.90
N LYS A 88 23.57 17.31 -4.42
CA LYS A 88 24.77 16.49 -4.55
C LYS A 88 24.44 15.01 -4.57
N ILE A 89 25.19 14.26 -5.34
CA ILE A 89 25.20 12.80 -5.30
C ILE A 89 26.52 12.37 -4.71
N VAL A 90 26.45 11.51 -3.70
CA VAL A 90 27.60 11.01 -2.93
C VAL A 90 27.69 9.50 -3.13
N PRO A 91 28.88 8.91 -3.26
CA PRO A 91 29.06 7.47 -3.25
C PRO A 91 28.49 6.82 -1.98
N VAL A 92 28.03 5.59 -2.08
CA VAL A 92 27.38 4.87 -0.95
C VAL A 92 28.33 4.76 0.24
N GLU A 93 29.62 4.58 -0.02
CA GLU A 93 30.67 4.45 0.99
C GLU A 93 30.84 5.72 1.84
N ASP A 94 30.59 6.88 1.22
CA ASP A 94 30.72 8.19 1.88
C ASP A 94 29.42 8.64 2.58
N MET A 95 28.32 7.90 2.37
CA MET A 95 27.04 8.23 3.01
C MET A 95 27.05 7.91 4.49
N PRO A 96 26.31 8.66 5.32
CA PRO A 96 26.11 8.30 6.70
C PRO A 96 25.52 6.88 6.82
N HIS A 97 25.96 6.13 7.81
CA HIS A 97 25.50 4.77 8.06
C HIS A 97 25.14 4.56 9.53
N MET A 98 24.29 3.58 9.79
CA MET A 98 23.96 3.14 11.15
C MET A 98 25.07 2.25 11.73
N ALA A 99 24.92 1.92 13.01
CA ALA A 99 25.88 1.05 13.71
C ALA A 99 25.98 -0.37 13.10
N ASP A 100 24.96 -0.82 12.42
CA ASP A 100 24.91 -2.10 11.70
C ASP A 100 25.55 -2.03 10.29
N GLY A 101 26.05 -0.86 9.88
CA GLY A 101 26.63 -0.63 8.56
C GLY A 101 25.62 -0.30 7.46
N THR A 102 24.33 -0.22 7.77
CA THR A 102 23.30 0.14 6.77
C THR A 102 23.43 1.63 6.38
N PRO A 103 23.71 1.95 5.11
CA PRO A 103 23.84 3.33 4.67
C PRO A 103 22.48 4.02 4.54
N VAL A 104 22.49 5.33 4.63
CA VAL A 104 21.33 6.19 4.34
C VAL A 104 21.27 6.47 2.84
N ASP A 105 20.11 6.32 2.22
CA ASP A 105 19.94 6.57 0.78
C ASP A 105 19.82 8.04 0.43
N ILE A 106 19.19 8.83 1.32
CA ILE A 106 18.95 10.26 1.11
C ILE A 106 19.08 11.04 2.43
N VAL A 107 19.65 12.21 2.36
CA VAL A 107 19.72 13.17 3.48
C VAL A 107 18.86 14.36 3.13
N LEU A 108 17.90 14.68 3.99
CA LEU A 108 16.96 15.77 3.83
C LEU A 108 17.28 16.90 4.80
N ASN A 109 17.11 18.15 4.34
CA ASN A 109 17.28 19.31 5.20
C ASN A 109 16.10 19.45 6.18
N PRO A 110 16.33 19.36 7.51
CA PRO A 110 15.26 19.45 8.50
C PRO A 110 14.57 20.81 8.56
N LEU A 111 15.21 21.87 8.10
CA LEU A 111 14.62 23.22 8.07
C LEU A 111 13.41 23.31 7.13
N GLY A 112 13.26 22.38 6.19
CA GLY A 112 12.08 22.30 5.33
C GLY A 112 10.79 21.90 6.04
N VAL A 113 10.86 21.35 7.26
CA VAL A 113 9.69 20.87 8.02
C VAL A 113 9.02 22.00 8.82
N PRO A 114 9.73 22.75 9.70
CA PRO A 114 9.09 23.75 10.55
C PRO A 114 8.44 24.88 9.76
N SER A 115 9.12 25.37 8.72
CA SER A 115 8.63 26.50 7.90
C SER A 115 7.37 26.16 7.09
N ARG A 116 7.17 24.90 6.75
CA ARG A 116 6.06 24.43 5.90
C ARG A 116 4.97 23.71 6.66
N MET A 117 5.16 23.45 7.95
CA MET A 117 4.19 22.80 8.84
C MET A 117 3.70 21.42 8.34
N ASN A 118 4.47 20.75 7.49
CA ASN A 118 4.14 19.44 6.92
C ASN A 118 4.64 18.29 7.81
N VAL A 119 4.12 18.23 9.03
CA VAL A 119 4.53 17.25 10.06
C VAL A 119 4.24 15.81 9.64
N GLY A 120 3.27 15.60 8.75
CA GLY A 120 2.90 14.28 8.23
C GLY A 120 4.08 13.49 7.65
N GLN A 121 5.07 14.16 7.07
CA GLN A 121 6.28 13.48 6.57
C GLN A 121 7.11 12.83 7.69
N VAL A 122 7.16 13.44 8.87
CA VAL A 122 7.87 12.88 10.03
C VAL A 122 7.14 11.65 10.56
N LEU A 123 5.82 11.71 10.64
CA LEU A 123 4.98 10.57 11.04
C LEU A 123 5.10 9.41 10.03
N GLU A 124 5.16 9.72 8.73
CA GLU A 124 5.39 8.72 7.70
C GLU A 124 6.76 8.03 7.86
N VAL A 125 7.81 8.80 8.10
CA VAL A 125 9.16 8.27 8.35
C VAL A 125 9.18 7.32 9.54
N HIS A 126 8.51 7.69 10.63
CA HIS A 126 8.42 6.85 11.83
C HIS A 126 7.64 5.55 11.57
N LEU A 127 6.50 5.63 10.88
CA LEU A 127 5.69 4.46 10.56
C LEU A 127 6.41 3.54 9.57
N GLY A 128 7.08 4.10 8.56
CA GLY A 128 7.91 3.34 7.62
C GLY A 128 9.08 2.63 8.33
N TRP A 129 9.69 3.30 9.31
CA TRP A 129 10.72 2.70 10.15
C TRP A 129 10.18 1.51 10.97
N ALA A 130 9.01 1.66 11.58
CA ALA A 130 8.32 0.58 12.28
C ALA A 130 8.00 -0.58 11.32
N GLY A 131 7.44 -0.30 10.15
CA GLY A 131 7.09 -1.31 9.15
C GLY A 131 8.29 -2.14 8.70
N LYS A 132 9.43 -1.51 8.47
CA LYS A 132 10.67 -2.22 8.14
C LYS A 132 11.17 -3.07 9.29
N GLY A 133 11.16 -2.52 10.51
CA GLY A 133 11.60 -3.25 11.71
C GLY A 133 10.73 -4.47 12.03
N ILE A 134 9.40 -4.36 11.88
CA ILE A 134 8.48 -5.50 12.05
C ILE A 134 8.76 -6.57 11.00
N GLY A 135 8.96 -6.16 9.73
CA GLY A 135 9.31 -7.10 8.67
C GLY A 135 10.61 -7.85 8.93
N GLN A 136 11.65 -7.17 9.39
CA GLN A 136 12.91 -7.80 9.78
C GLN A 136 12.72 -8.82 10.92
N ARG A 137 11.90 -8.51 11.92
CA ARG A 137 11.61 -9.46 13.00
C ARG A 137 10.86 -10.70 12.53
N ILE A 138 9.91 -10.52 11.61
CA ILE A 138 9.21 -11.64 10.98
C ILE A 138 10.21 -12.52 10.21
N ASP A 139 11.13 -11.90 9.46
CA ASP A 139 12.17 -12.62 8.75
C ASP A 139 13.10 -13.39 9.69
N GLU A 140 13.56 -12.78 10.78
CA GLU A 140 14.34 -13.42 11.82
C GLU A 140 13.63 -14.64 12.42
N MET A 141 12.32 -14.53 12.71
CA MET A 141 11.51 -15.65 13.22
C MET A 141 11.34 -16.77 12.18
N LEU A 142 11.19 -16.42 10.90
CA LEU A 142 11.12 -17.41 9.82
C LEU A 142 12.45 -18.14 9.62
N GLN A 143 13.58 -17.42 9.65
CA GLN A 143 14.92 -18.01 9.50
C GLN A 143 15.31 -18.87 10.71
N ALA A 144 14.86 -18.51 11.89
CA ALA A 144 15.07 -19.29 13.11
C ALA A 144 14.15 -20.53 13.20
N GLU A 145 13.32 -20.79 12.18
CA GLU A 145 12.33 -21.88 12.17
C GLU A 145 11.43 -21.88 13.42
N GLU A 146 11.16 -20.69 13.96
CA GLU A 146 10.26 -20.57 15.11
C GLU A 146 8.87 -21.10 14.74
N GLY A 147 8.27 -21.86 15.66
CA GLY A 147 6.99 -22.52 15.42
C GLY A 147 5.88 -21.55 15.00
N ALA A 148 5.00 -21.98 14.10
CA ALA A 148 3.89 -21.18 13.56
C ALA A 148 3.04 -20.48 14.65
N SER A 149 2.98 -21.05 15.86
CA SER A 149 2.26 -20.46 17.00
C SER A 149 2.87 -19.15 17.50
N ARG A 150 4.20 -19.00 17.44
CA ARG A 150 4.90 -17.78 17.86
C ARG A 150 4.73 -16.67 16.83
N ILE A 151 4.85 -17.01 15.56
CA ILE A 151 4.60 -16.09 14.45
C ILE A 151 3.14 -15.64 14.48
N ARG A 152 2.19 -16.56 14.72
CA ARG A 152 0.76 -16.26 14.87
C ARG A 152 0.52 -15.25 15.99
N LYS A 153 1.12 -15.46 17.16
CA LYS A 153 1.00 -14.52 18.28
C LYS A 153 1.54 -13.14 17.92
N TYR A 154 2.70 -13.07 17.26
CA TYR A 154 3.29 -11.79 16.85
C TYR A 154 2.43 -11.05 15.83
N LEU A 155 1.86 -11.79 14.86
CA LEU A 155 0.92 -11.21 13.89
C LEU A 155 -0.40 -10.79 14.56
N ASP A 156 -0.88 -11.54 15.53
CA ASP A 156 -2.07 -11.16 16.31
C ASP A 156 -1.82 -9.87 17.10
N ASP A 157 -0.68 -9.75 17.76
CA ASP A 157 -0.24 -8.51 18.43
C ASP A 157 -0.13 -7.34 17.43
N LEU A 158 0.36 -7.57 16.23
CA LEU A 158 0.47 -6.57 15.17
C LEU A 158 -0.90 -6.06 14.70
N TYR A 159 -1.81 -6.97 14.34
CA TYR A 159 -3.13 -6.61 13.82
C TYR A 159 -4.05 -6.01 14.88
N ASN A 160 -3.86 -6.40 16.14
CA ASN A 160 -4.69 -5.92 17.24
C ASN A 160 -4.11 -4.71 17.99
N ALA A 161 -2.88 -4.29 17.67
CA ALA A 161 -2.23 -3.16 18.33
C ALA A 161 -2.97 -1.82 18.13
N THR A 162 -3.77 -1.69 17.05
CA THR A 162 -4.57 -0.50 16.74
C THR A 162 -6.00 -0.57 17.24
N GLY A 163 -6.35 -1.58 18.05
CA GLY A 163 -7.69 -1.77 18.59
C GLY A 163 -8.73 -2.29 17.60
N ARG A 164 -8.39 -2.48 16.33
CA ARG A 164 -9.22 -3.19 15.35
C ARG A 164 -8.98 -4.69 15.53
N LYS A 165 -10.02 -5.40 15.96
CA LYS A 165 -9.93 -6.86 16.16
C LYS A 165 -10.04 -7.57 14.82
N GLU A 166 -8.90 -7.98 14.28
CA GLU A 166 -8.86 -8.92 13.17
C GLU A 166 -8.57 -10.32 13.69
N ASP A 167 -9.37 -11.29 13.25
CA ASP A 167 -9.28 -12.68 13.72
C ASP A 167 -8.39 -13.47 12.76
N ILE A 168 -7.11 -13.59 13.12
CA ILE A 168 -6.11 -14.36 12.37
C ILE A 168 -6.18 -15.86 12.73
N SER A 169 -6.94 -16.23 13.76
CA SER A 169 -7.02 -17.62 14.25
C SER A 169 -7.57 -18.60 13.20
N LYS A 170 -8.32 -18.10 12.21
CA LYS A 170 -8.91 -18.88 11.11
C LYS A 170 -7.93 -19.29 10.02
N LEU A 171 -6.74 -18.70 9.97
CA LEU A 171 -5.72 -19.03 8.98
C LEU A 171 -5.02 -20.33 9.36
N GLY A 172 -4.88 -21.25 8.39
CA GLY A 172 -4.05 -22.45 8.54
C GLY A 172 -2.56 -22.07 8.68
N ASP A 173 -1.76 -22.95 9.28
CA ASP A 173 -0.33 -22.67 9.52
C ASP A 173 0.44 -22.44 8.23
N GLU A 174 0.14 -23.16 7.15
CA GLU A 174 0.77 -22.96 5.83
C GLU A 174 0.46 -21.59 5.24
N GLN A 175 -0.81 -21.16 5.30
CA GLN A 175 -1.23 -19.83 4.84
C GLN A 175 -0.63 -18.70 5.68
N LEU A 176 -0.48 -18.93 6.98
CA LEU A 176 0.14 -17.99 7.89
C LEU A 176 1.64 -17.80 7.56
N LEU A 177 2.36 -18.89 7.30
CA LEU A 177 3.77 -18.84 6.91
C LEU A 177 3.97 -18.17 5.54
N GLU A 178 3.09 -18.45 4.58
CA GLU A 178 3.11 -17.76 3.29
C GLU A 178 2.87 -16.25 3.44
N MET A 179 1.92 -15.86 4.28
CA MET A 179 1.64 -14.46 4.60
C MET A 179 2.83 -13.78 5.30
N ALA A 180 3.42 -14.44 6.29
CA ALA A 180 4.61 -13.97 6.98
C ALA A 180 5.79 -13.79 6.02
N GLY A 181 6.02 -14.72 5.10
CA GLY A 181 7.05 -14.62 4.06
C GLY A 181 6.89 -13.41 3.15
N LYS A 182 5.65 -13.01 2.84
CA LYS A 182 5.37 -11.80 2.07
C LYS A 182 5.66 -10.50 2.85
N MET A 183 5.60 -10.56 4.18
CA MET A 183 5.87 -9.43 5.08
C MET A 183 7.32 -9.30 5.51
N ALA A 184 8.16 -10.30 5.27
CA ALA A 184 9.58 -10.32 5.68
C ALA A 184 10.39 -9.12 5.15
N GLY A 185 10.05 -8.61 3.96
CA GLY A 185 10.68 -7.43 3.39
C GLY A 185 10.30 -6.10 4.05
N GLY A 186 9.20 -6.06 4.77
CA GLY A 186 8.59 -4.91 5.42
C GLY A 186 7.07 -5.02 5.39
N VAL A 187 6.42 -4.53 6.43
CA VAL A 187 4.96 -4.55 6.56
C VAL A 187 4.36 -3.31 5.89
N PRO A 188 3.50 -3.45 4.87
CA PRO A 188 2.82 -2.31 4.28
C PRO A 188 1.68 -1.83 5.19
N PHE A 189 1.70 -0.55 5.54
CA PHE A 189 0.62 0.09 6.27
C PHE A 189 -0.26 0.89 5.31
N ALA A 190 -1.57 0.68 5.40
CA ALA A 190 -2.56 1.49 4.70
C ALA A 190 -3.16 2.52 5.66
N THR A 191 -3.01 3.80 5.32
CA THR A 191 -3.59 4.91 6.09
C THR A 191 -4.56 5.68 5.18
N PRO A 192 -5.86 5.36 5.18
CA PRO A 192 -6.87 6.13 4.44
C PRO A 192 -6.88 7.59 4.86
N VAL A 193 -7.28 8.50 3.96
CA VAL A 193 -7.22 9.96 4.17
C VAL A 193 -7.93 10.42 5.44
N PHE A 194 -9.07 9.82 5.78
CA PHE A 194 -9.87 10.18 6.96
C PHE A 194 -9.73 9.19 8.13
N ASP A 195 -8.83 8.23 8.03
CA ASP A 195 -8.58 7.20 9.03
C ASP A 195 -7.07 6.94 9.11
N GLY A 196 -6.31 8.01 9.31
CA GLY A 196 -4.88 7.97 9.46
C GLY A 196 -4.46 7.40 10.82
N ALA A 197 -3.20 6.92 10.89
CA ALA A 197 -2.63 6.45 12.15
C ALA A 197 -2.42 7.61 13.13
N SER A 198 -2.83 7.41 14.36
CA SER A 198 -2.54 8.33 15.47
C SER A 198 -1.07 8.22 15.91
N GLU A 199 -0.59 9.21 16.66
CA GLU A 199 0.75 9.17 17.22
C GLU A 199 0.93 7.98 18.18
N GLU A 200 -0.08 7.66 18.97
CA GLU A 200 -0.06 6.53 19.90
C GLU A 200 0.06 5.19 19.17
N GLU A 201 -0.65 5.03 18.08
CA GLU A 201 -0.57 3.83 17.23
C GLU A 201 0.82 3.68 16.58
N ILE A 202 1.41 4.77 16.09
CA ILE A 202 2.76 4.77 15.54
C ILE A 202 3.79 4.35 16.58
N PHE A 203 3.69 4.89 17.81
CA PHE A 203 4.57 4.49 18.92
C PHE A 203 4.34 3.04 19.34
N ALA A 204 3.12 2.53 19.32
CA ALA A 204 2.84 1.13 19.58
C ALA A 204 3.52 0.23 18.54
N MET A 205 3.47 0.60 17.26
CA MET A 205 4.17 -0.12 16.18
C MET A 205 5.69 -0.06 16.34
N LEU A 206 6.25 1.10 16.69
CA LEU A 206 7.68 1.24 16.97
C LEU A 206 8.13 0.35 18.16
N LYS A 207 7.30 0.24 19.17
CA LYS A 207 7.55 -0.61 20.34
C LYS A 207 7.54 -2.09 20.00
N LEU A 208 6.63 -2.48 19.09
CA LEU A 208 6.54 -3.84 18.57
C LEU A 208 7.75 -4.18 17.68
N ALA A 209 8.15 -3.24 16.81
CA ALA A 209 9.29 -3.39 15.92
C ALA A 209 10.63 -3.47 16.68
N TYR A 210 10.80 -2.56 17.64
CA TYR A 210 12.05 -2.38 18.38
C TYR A 210 11.80 -2.44 19.91
N PRO A 211 11.67 -3.62 20.52
CA PRO A 211 11.71 -3.77 21.96
C PRO A 211 12.98 -3.16 22.56
N GLU A 212 13.04 -2.96 23.88
CA GLU A 212 14.14 -2.24 24.53
C GLU A 212 15.51 -2.86 24.32
N ASP A 213 15.58 -4.18 24.30
CA ASP A 213 16.80 -4.96 24.04
C ASP A 213 17.31 -4.72 22.61
N VAL A 214 16.42 -4.84 21.63
CA VAL A 214 16.75 -4.61 20.20
C VAL A 214 17.10 -3.15 19.94
N ALA A 215 16.34 -2.22 20.55
CA ALA A 215 16.59 -0.79 20.39
C ALA A 215 17.99 -0.41 20.92
N LYS A 216 18.43 -0.96 22.04
CA LYS A 216 19.77 -0.73 22.59
C LYS A 216 20.87 -1.28 21.68
N ILE A 217 20.69 -2.48 21.14
CA ILE A 217 21.66 -3.11 20.22
C ILE A 217 21.79 -2.28 18.93
N LYS A 218 20.70 -1.78 18.40
CA LYS A 218 20.68 -0.96 17.19
C LYS A 218 21.01 0.53 17.41
N GLY A 219 21.36 0.93 18.64
CA GLY A 219 21.72 2.31 18.97
C GLY A 219 20.56 3.31 18.78
N LEU A 220 19.32 2.85 18.98
CA LEU A 220 18.14 3.70 18.88
C LEU A 220 17.88 4.46 20.18
N THR A 221 17.20 5.62 20.06
CA THR A 221 16.74 6.40 21.22
C THR A 221 15.65 5.68 21.99
N SER A 222 15.31 6.17 23.18
CA SER A 222 14.19 5.66 23.98
C SER A 222 12.84 5.71 23.25
N THR A 223 12.64 6.67 22.36
CA THR A 223 11.45 6.80 21.51
C THR A 223 11.50 5.92 20.27
N ARG A 224 12.66 5.29 19.96
CA ARG A 224 12.90 4.45 18.79
C ARG A 224 12.77 5.16 17.43
N THR A 225 12.69 6.49 17.44
CA THR A 225 12.51 7.30 16.22
C THR A 225 13.80 7.90 15.69
N GLN A 226 14.88 7.83 16.46
CA GLN A 226 16.18 8.37 16.13
C GLN A 226 17.25 7.32 16.36
N ALA A 227 18.29 7.37 15.52
CA ALA A 227 19.46 6.49 15.60
C ALA A 227 20.75 7.31 15.62
N TRP A 228 21.79 6.73 16.19
CA TRP A 228 23.15 7.22 16.05
C TRP A 228 23.65 6.88 14.65
N LEU A 229 24.09 7.90 13.91
CA LEU A 229 24.70 7.74 12.60
C LEU A 229 26.19 8.03 12.68
N TYR A 230 26.93 7.45 11.76
CA TYR A 230 28.37 7.58 11.60
C TYR A 230 28.66 8.17 10.24
N ASP A 231 29.64 9.06 10.17
CA ASP A 231 30.09 9.63 8.89
C ASP A 231 30.81 8.53 8.06
N GLY A 232 30.38 8.34 6.82
CA GLY A 232 30.96 7.31 5.95
C GLY A 232 32.44 7.53 5.59
N ARG A 233 32.92 8.78 5.66
CA ARG A 233 34.32 9.11 5.32
C ARG A 233 35.26 9.05 6.50
N THR A 234 34.82 9.52 7.68
CA THR A 234 35.68 9.58 8.88
C THR A 234 35.41 8.43 9.85
N GLY A 235 34.24 7.84 9.82
CA GLY A 235 33.77 6.85 10.78
C GLY A 235 33.37 7.45 12.13
N ASP A 236 33.40 8.77 12.29
CA ASP A 236 33.03 9.44 13.52
C ASP A 236 31.52 9.42 13.72
N ALA A 237 31.07 9.22 14.96
CA ALA A 237 29.67 9.34 15.31
C ALA A 237 29.20 10.80 15.23
N PHE A 238 27.95 10.99 14.79
CA PHE A 238 27.32 12.31 14.82
C PHE A 238 27.16 12.79 16.28
N GLU A 239 27.22 14.08 16.51
CA GLU A 239 27.08 14.68 17.83
C GLU A 239 25.73 14.39 18.50
N ARG A 240 24.70 14.14 17.72
CA ARG A 240 23.34 13.88 18.19
C ARG A 240 22.65 12.78 17.39
N PRO A 241 21.75 12.02 18.02
CA PRO A 241 20.89 11.09 17.30
C PRO A 241 20.07 11.80 16.23
N THR A 242 19.93 11.18 15.10
CA THR A 242 19.24 11.75 13.92
C THR A 242 17.96 10.97 13.63
N THR A 243 16.89 11.67 13.26
CA THR A 243 15.65 11.02 12.80
C THR A 243 15.92 10.28 11.50
N ILE A 244 15.61 8.99 11.51
CA ILE A 244 15.79 8.09 10.38
C ILE A 244 14.54 7.25 10.18
N GLY A 245 14.30 6.82 8.96
CA GLY A 245 13.19 5.93 8.62
C GLY A 245 12.98 5.82 7.13
N TYR A 246 11.86 5.28 6.74
CA TYR A 246 11.49 5.05 5.35
C TYR A 246 10.32 5.95 4.98
N MET A 247 10.39 6.56 3.83
CA MET A 247 9.32 7.40 3.26
C MET A 247 9.15 7.13 1.77
N HIS A 248 8.01 7.54 1.25
CA HIS A 248 7.61 7.30 -0.14
C HIS A 248 7.66 8.57 -0.97
#